data_eb67f45e2c0b08e994f7ad3830bec886
#
_entry.id   eb67f45e2c0b08e994f7ad3830bec886
#
_cell.length_a   1.000
_cell.length_b   1.000
_cell.length_c   1.000
_cell.angle_alpha   90.00
_cell.angle_beta   90.00
_cell.angle_gamma   90.00
#
_symmetry.space_group_name_H-M   'P 1'
#
loop_
_entity.id
_entity.type
_entity.pdbx_description
1 polymer ?
#
loop_
_entity_poly.entity_id
_entity_poly.type
_entity_poly.pdbx_seq_one_letter_code
_entity_poly.pdbx_strand_id
1 'polypeptide(L)'
;MLRYPPVPVLLAFLTVVCAQDLYAQPSSDKKVVLIFDAQTGKKVSMEKIEKSDAEWKRQLTPEQYKVTRKKGTERAFTGAYHDLKTAGIYQCVCCGTDLFRSNEKYDSGTGWPSFWGPVAEENIHSEEDSSFFMARTEVQCSRCGAHLGHVFEDGPEPTGKRYCINSASLNFIPAQPDK
;
A
#
# COMPACT_ATOMS: atom_id res chain seq x y z
N MET A 1 -23.57 -91.46 -4.63
CA MET A 1 -22.40 -90.58 -4.75
C MET A 1 -22.81 -89.37 -5.60
N LEU A 2 -23.27 -88.25 -4.94
CA LEU A 2 -23.62 -87.02 -5.67
C LEU A 2 -22.39 -86.15 -5.73
N ARG A 3 -21.99 -85.74 -6.93
CA ARG A 3 -20.91 -84.74 -7.19
C ARG A 3 -21.57 -83.40 -7.33
N TYR A 4 -21.20 -82.49 -6.48
CA TYR A 4 -21.53 -81.04 -6.63
C TYR A 4 -20.52 -80.35 -7.57
N PRO A 5 -20.95 -79.53 -8.50
CA PRO A 5 -20.04 -78.75 -9.33
C PRO A 5 -19.46 -77.54 -8.56
N PRO A 6 -18.25 -77.07 -8.90
CA PRO A 6 -17.64 -75.95 -8.21
C PRO A 6 -18.33 -74.63 -8.62
N VAL A 7 -18.58 -73.80 -7.63
CA VAL A 7 -19.09 -72.44 -7.79
C VAL A 7 -17.93 -71.52 -8.13
N PRO A 8 -18.00 -70.70 -9.22
CA PRO A 8 -16.94 -69.73 -9.50
C PRO A 8 -17.02 -68.54 -8.54
N VAL A 9 -15.91 -68.27 -7.82
CA VAL A 9 -15.74 -67.07 -6.99
C VAL A 9 -15.41 -65.90 -7.94
N LEU A 10 -16.40 -65.02 -8.07
CA LEU A 10 -16.24 -63.76 -8.80
C LEU A 10 -15.50 -62.76 -7.89
N LEU A 11 -14.19 -62.54 -8.13
CA LEU A 11 -13.45 -61.47 -7.47
C LEU A 11 -13.89 -60.11 -8.08
N ALA A 12 -14.67 -59.36 -7.34
CA ALA A 12 -14.96 -57.99 -7.67
C ALA A 12 -13.76 -57.09 -7.30
N PHE A 13 -13.03 -56.62 -8.30
CA PHE A 13 -12.02 -55.58 -8.13
C PHE A 13 -12.75 -54.25 -7.88
N LEU A 14 -12.76 -53.79 -6.61
CA LEU A 14 -13.15 -52.44 -6.25
C LEU A 14 -12.01 -51.49 -6.66
N THR A 15 -12.15 -50.83 -7.78
CA THR A 15 -11.28 -49.69 -8.13
C THR A 15 -11.65 -48.50 -7.26
N VAL A 16 -10.81 -48.22 -6.26
CA VAL A 16 -10.84 -46.98 -5.50
C VAL A 16 -10.35 -45.86 -6.40
N VAL A 17 -11.27 -45.09 -6.97
CA VAL A 17 -10.95 -43.84 -7.64
C VAL A 17 -10.59 -42.84 -6.54
N CYS A 18 -9.28 -42.66 -6.30
CA CYS A 18 -8.79 -41.54 -5.54
C CYS A 18 -9.14 -40.24 -6.31
N ALA A 19 -10.16 -39.55 -5.86
CA ALA A 19 -10.38 -38.15 -6.26
C ALA A 19 -9.19 -37.34 -5.72
N GLN A 20 -8.22 -37.08 -6.58
CA GLN A 20 -7.18 -36.08 -6.29
C GLN A 20 -7.87 -34.74 -6.37
N ASP A 21 -8.17 -34.15 -5.20
CA ASP A 21 -8.53 -32.75 -5.08
C ASP A 21 -7.41 -31.94 -5.72
N LEU A 22 -7.67 -31.42 -6.91
CA LEU A 22 -6.87 -30.39 -7.54
C LEU A 22 -7.01 -29.13 -6.67
N TYR A 23 -6.24 -29.04 -5.60
CA TYR A 23 -5.94 -27.77 -4.97
C TYR A 23 -5.22 -26.92 -6.02
N ALA A 24 -5.94 -25.99 -6.62
CA ALA A 24 -5.35 -24.94 -7.43
C ALA A 24 -4.34 -24.20 -6.55
N GLN A 25 -3.06 -24.45 -6.75
CA GLN A 25 -1.97 -23.70 -6.13
C GLN A 25 -2.16 -22.25 -6.56
N PRO A 26 -2.26 -21.27 -5.64
CA PRO A 26 -2.29 -19.87 -6.02
C PRO A 26 -0.99 -19.58 -6.79
N SER A 27 -1.12 -19.07 -8.02
CA SER A 27 -0.01 -18.69 -8.87
C SER A 27 0.90 -17.72 -8.12
N SER A 28 2.16 -18.12 -7.87
CA SER A 28 3.14 -17.36 -7.07
C SER A 28 3.86 -16.26 -7.86
N ASP A 29 3.20 -15.59 -8.79
CA ASP A 29 3.73 -14.38 -9.42
C ASP A 29 3.30 -13.12 -8.63
N LYS A 30 3.65 -13.11 -7.33
CA LYS A 30 3.47 -11.90 -6.53
C LYS A 30 4.45 -10.84 -7.02
N LYS A 31 3.90 -9.73 -7.52
CA LYS A 31 4.70 -8.59 -7.93
C LYS A 31 5.49 -8.07 -6.72
N VAL A 32 6.79 -7.89 -6.90
CA VAL A 32 7.71 -7.38 -5.87
C VAL A 32 8.06 -5.94 -6.20
N VAL A 33 8.23 -5.13 -5.17
CA VAL A 33 8.69 -3.74 -5.25
C VAL A 33 9.83 -3.53 -4.27
N LEU A 34 10.80 -2.72 -4.65
CA LEU A 34 11.89 -2.30 -3.78
C LEU A 34 11.40 -1.13 -2.91
N ILE A 35 11.56 -1.24 -1.60
CA ILE A 35 11.16 -0.22 -0.61
C ILE A 35 12.36 0.09 0.27
N PHE A 36 12.58 1.36 0.54
CA PHE A 36 13.53 1.82 1.55
C PHE A 36 12.86 1.81 2.93
N ASP A 37 13.48 1.11 3.88
CA ASP A 37 13.08 1.07 5.28
C ASP A 37 13.86 2.16 6.03
N ALA A 38 13.16 3.17 6.53
CA ALA A 38 13.77 4.32 7.18
C ALA A 38 14.38 4.02 8.56
N GLN A 39 13.95 2.93 9.22
CA GLN A 39 14.48 2.51 10.52
C GLN A 39 15.81 1.80 10.37
N THR A 40 15.93 0.93 9.37
CA THR A 40 17.16 0.17 9.13
C THR A 40 18.14 0.85 8.17
N GLY A 41 17.67 1.86 7.42
CA GLY A 41 18.44 2.54 6.36
C GLY A 41 18.72 1.65 5.14
N LYS A 42 17.98 0.57 4.94
CA LYS A 42 18.22 -0.41 3.88
C LYS A 42 17.06 -0.47 2.88
N LYS A 43 17.39 -0.82 1.64
CA LYS A 43 16.39 -1.20 0.63
C LYS A 43 16.04 -2.67 0.78
N VAL A 44 14.76 -2.98 0.86
CA VAL A 44 14.21 -4.32 1.01
C VAL A 44 13.21 -4.62 -0.10
N SER A 45 13.23 -5.83 -0.62
CA SER A 45 12.22 -6.30 -1.57
C SER A 45 10.96 -6.72 -0.81
N MET A 46 9.82 -6.12 -1.15
CA MET A 46 8.54 -6.41 -0.51
C MET A 46 7.48 -6.76 -1.55
N GLU A 47 6.55 -7.64 -1.19
CA GLU A 47 5.40 -7.92 -2.05
C GLU A 47 4.50 -6.69 -2.18
N LYS A 48 4.04 -6.40 -3.40
CA LYS A 48 2.96 -5.43 -3.61
C LYS A 48 1.69 -5.90 -2.90
N ILE A 49 0.96 -4.95 -2.35
CA ILE A 49 -0.30 -5.24 -1.66
C ILE A 49 -1.45 -4.91 -2.60
N GLU A 50 -2.12 -5.95 -3.05
CA GLU A 50 -3.35 -5.85 -3.83
C GLU A 50 -4.51 -6.40 -2.99
N LYS A 51 -5.56 -5.61 -2.78
CA LYS A 51 -6.76 -5.98 -2.03
C LYS A 51 -8.00 -5.51 -2.77
N SER A 52 -9.10 -6.20 -2.59
CA SER A 52 -10.42 -5.78 -3.09
C SER A 52 -10.92 -4.52 -2.38
N ASP A 53 -11.83 -3.80 -3.02
CA ASP A 53 -12.50 -2.63 -2.42
C ASP A 53 -13.17 -2.96 -1.07
N ALA A 54 -13.73 -4.17 -0.94
CA ALA A 54 -14.35 -4.62 0.30
C ALA A 54 -13.33 -4.80 1.46
N GLU A 55 -12.14 -5.30 1.15
CA GLU A 55 -11.06 -5.45 2.14
C GLU A 55 -10.50 -4.09 2.56
N TRP A 56 -10.30 -3.16 1.62
CA TRP A 56 -9.87 -1.80 1.95
C TRP A 56 -10.90 -1.07 2.81
N LYS A 57 -12.20 -1.19 2.52
CA LYS A 57 -13.27 -0.60 3.33
C LYS A 57 -13.34 -1.15 4.75
N ARG A 58 -12.96 -2.41 4.97
CA ARG A 58 -12.88 -2.98 6.33
C ARG A 58 -11.68 -2.49 7.13
N GLN A 59 -10.59 -2.13 6.44
CA GLN A 59 -9.33 -1.71 7.06
C GLN A 59 -9.29 -0.20 7.33
N LEU A 60 -9.91 0.61 6.49
CA LEU A 60 -9.78 2.06 6.46
C LEU A 60 -11.06 2.74 6.96
N THR A 61 -10.91 3.93 7.55
CA THR A 61 -12.08 4.79 7.79
C THR A 61 -12.69 5.23 6.46
N PRO A 62 -13.96 5.68 6.43
CA PRO A 62 -14.59 6.17 5.20
C PRO A 62 -13.78 7.29 4.52
N GLU A 63 -13.18 8.20 5.28
CA GLU A 63 -12.36 9.28 4.75
C GLU A 63 -11.03 8.78 4.18
N GLN A 64 -10.31 7.92 4.93
CA GLN A 64 -9.08 7.28 4.44
C GLN A 64 -9.33 6.50 3.15
N TYR A 65 -10.42 5.72 3.09
CA TYR A 65 -10.79 5.00 1.89
C TYR A 65 -11.09 5.94 0.71
N LYS A 66 -11.88 7.01 0.95
CA LYS A 66 -12.21 8.01 -0.07
C LYS A 66 -10.94 8.65 -0.64
N VAL A 67 -10.01 9.04 0.22
CA VAL A 67 -8.75 9.67 -0.19
C VAL A 67 -7.86 8.65 -0.90
N THR A 68 -7.52 7.53 -0.26
CA THR A 68 -6.46 6.63 -0.74
C THR A 68 -6.88 5.71 -1.87
N ARG A 69 -8.18 5.35 -1.97
CA ARG A 69 -8.67 4.37 -2.94
C ARG A 69 -9.61 4.96 -4.00
N LYS A 70 -10.14 6.17 -3.76
CA LYS A 70 -11.00 6.87 -4.73
C LYS A 70 -10.40 8.22 -5.18
N LYS A 71 -9.09 8.43 -4.94
CA LYS A 71 -8.33 9.63 -5.34
C LYS A 71 -9.00 10.93 -4.85
N GLY A 72 -9.60 10.88 -3.66
CA GLY A 72 -10.21 12.06 -3.03
C GLY A 72 -9.19 12.99 -2.42
N THR A 73 -9.63 14.19 -2.06
CA THR A 73 -8.84 15.16 -1.31
C THR A 73 -9.61 15.53 -0.04
N GLU A 74 -8.92 15.57 1.10
CA GLU A 74 -9.46 16.09 2.35
C GLU A 74 -9.59 17.62 2.31
N ARG A 75 -10.40 18.20 3.18
CA ARG A 75 -10.52 19.67 3.26
C ARG A 75 -9.23 20.27 3.84
N ALA A 76 -8.74 21.35 3.24
CA ALA A 76 -7.59 22.10 3.73
C ALA A 76 -7.77 22.54 5.20
N PHE A 77 -6.69 22.53 5.98
CA PHE A 77 -6.62 22.94 7.40
C PHE A 77 -7.42 22.04 8.37
N THR A 78 -7.92 20.88 7.93
CA THR A 78 -8.69 19.98 8.81
C THR A 78 -7.97 18.67 9.11
N GLY A 79 -6.96 18.31 8.33
CA GLY A 79 -6.21 17.08 8.50
C GLY A 79 -5.32 17.09 9.75
N ALA A 80 -5.14 15.93 10.39
CA ALA A 80 -4.43 15.82 11.66
C ALA A 80 -2.95 16.23 11.61
N TYR A 81 -2.35 16.27 10.41
CA TYR A 81 -0.90 16.45 10.27
C TYR A 81 -0.49 17.73 9.54
N HIS A 82 -1.45 18.61 9.14
CA HIS A 82 -1.10 19.81 8.39
C HIS A 82 -0.12 20.71 9.15
N ASP A 83 -0.30 20.91 10.45
CA ASP A 83 0.55 21.73 11.33
C ASP A 83 1.38 20.94 12.34
N LEU A 84 1.38 19.59 12.28
CA LEU A 84 2.16 18.74 13.17
C LEU A 84 3.66 18.98 12.96
N LYS A 85 4.39 19.34 14.06
CA LYS A 85 5.82 19.64 14.06
C LYS A 85 6.67 18.62 14.84
N THR A 86 6.02 17.59 15.38
CA THR A 86 6.70 16.53 16.13
C THR A 86 7.65 15.75 15.22
N ALA A 87 8.83 15.40 15.72
CA ALA A 87 9.78 14.56 15.00
C ALA A 87 9.27 13.14 14.83
N GLY A 88 9.41 12.58 13.62
CA GLY A 88 8.94 11.23 13.32
C GLY A 88 8.86 10.92 11.83
N ILE A 89 8.22 9.80 11.53
CA ILE A 89 8.03 9.26 10.17
C ILE A 89 6.54 9.24 9.84
N TYR A 90 6.21 9.67 8.64
CA TYR A 90 4.87 9.56 8.06
C TYR A 90 4.83 8.33 7.16
N GLN A 91 4.00 7.37 7.54
CA GLN A 91 3.81 6.10 6.83
C GLN A 91 2.51 6.10 6.03
N CYS A 92 2.45 5.26 5.00
CA CYS A 92 1.21 4.99 4.29
C CYS A 92 0.17 4.36 5.22
N VAL A 93 -1.00 4.97 5.38
CA VAL A 93 -2.09 4.45 6.24
C VAL A 93 -2.60 3.08 5.79
N CYS A 94 -2.46 2.76 4.50
CA CYS A 94 -2.92 1.50 3.92
C CYS A 94 -2.00 0.32 4.21
N CYS A 95 -0.67 0.54 4.25
CA CYS A 95 0.29 -0.57 4.24
C CYS A 95 1.53 -0.38 5.14
N GLY A 96 1.67 0.76 5.83
CA GLY A 96 2.77 1.03 6.73
C GLY A 96 4.13 1.31 6.06
N THR A 97 4.16 1.52 4.72
CA THR A 97 5.40 1.92 4.05
C THR A 97 5.81 3.33 4.49
N ASP A 98 7.08 3.51 4.86
CA ASP A 98 7.64 4.82 5.20
C ASP A 98 7.62 5.73 3.98
N LEU A 99 7.05 6.93 4.11
CA LEU A 99 6.86 7.83 2.97
C LEU A 99 7.65 9.13 3.11
N PHE A 100 7.50 9.80 4.26
CA PHE A 100 8.13 11.10 4.52
C PHE A 100 8.65 11.17 5.95
N ARG A 101 9.64 12.04 6.20
CA ARG A 101 10.10 12.37 7.55
C ARG A 101 9.67 13.77 7.93
N SER A 102 9.63 14.04 9.22
CA SER A 102 9.35 15.38 9.76
C SER A 102 10.41 16.41 9.36
N ASN A 103 11.65 15.97 9.08
CA ASN A 103 12.73 16.88 8.69
C ASN A 103 12.52 17.47 7.28
N GLU A 104 11.82 16.76 6.40
CA GLU A 104 11.46 17.24 5.07
C GLU A 104 10.15 18.05 5.07
N LYS A 105 9.42 18.05 6.21
CA LYS A 105 8.14 18.76 6.34
C LYS A 105 8.34 20.26 6.57
N TYR A 106 7.54 21.05 5.86
CA TYR A 106 7.50 22.51 6.03
C TYR A 106 6.08 23.06 5.95
N ASP A 107 5.88 24.29 6.39
CA ASP A 107 4.60 25.00 6.25
C ASP A 107 4.53 25.70 4.88
N SER A 108 3.71 25.15 3.99
CA SER A 108 3.46 25.72 2.66
C SER A 108 2.31 26.74 2.64
N GLY A 109 1.59 26.93 3.75
CA GLY A 109 0.39 27.78 3.82
C GLY A 109 -0.83 27.18 3.10
N THR A 110 -0.74 26.00 2.50
CA THR A 110 -1.82 25.39 1.70
C THR A 110 -2.87 24.66 2.54
N GLY A 111 -2.56 24.34 3.81
CA GLY A 111 -3.45 23.62 4.72
C GLY A 111 -3.38 22.10 4.62
N TRP A 112 -2.42 21.55 3.87
CA TRP A 112 -2.08 20.14 3.82
C TRP A 112 -0.64 19.91 4.26
N PRO A 113 -0.29 18.72 4.80
CA PRO A 113 1.10 18.34 5.05
C PRO A 113 1.93 18.51 3.76
N SER A 114 3.00 19.27 3.84
CA SER A 114 3.87 19.56 2.69
C SER A 114 5.31 19.16 3.00
N PHE A 115 5.94 18.44 2.05
CA PHE A 115 7.30 17.94 2.19
C PHE A 115 8.12 18.32 0.95
N TRP A 116 9.41 18.60 1.12
CA TRP A 116 10.29 18.87 -0.02
C TRP A 116 10.86 17.59 -0.66
N GLY A 117 10.71 16.43 -0.02
CA GLY A 117 11.15 15.13 -0.55
C GLY A 117 10.57 13.96 0.23
N PRO A 118 10.49 12.76 -0.37
CA PRO A 118 10.16 11.51 0.33
C PRO A 118 11.37 10.97 1.10
N VAL A 119 11.16 9.95 1.95
CA VAL A 119 12.27 9.21 2.60
C VAL A 119 13.18 8.56 1.57
N ALA A 120 12.64 8.15 0.43
CA ALA A 120 13.33 7.62 -0.74
C ALA A 120 12.36 7.59 -1.94
N GLU A 121 12.86 7.80 -3.14
CA GLU A 121 12.05 7.82 -4.37
C GLU A 121 11.38 6.45 -4.63
N GLU A 122 11.99 5.35 -4.20
CA GLU A 122 11.44 4.00 -4.35
C GLU A 122 10.13 3.79 -3.58
N ASN A 123 9.87 4.58 -2.52
CA ASN A 123 8.70 4.43 -1.67
C ASN A 123 7.45 5.08 -2.24
N ILE A 124 7.63 5.95 -3.23
CA ILE A 124 6.55 6.64 -3.94
C ILE A 124 6.57 6.31 -5.42
N HIS A 125 5.42 6.40 -6.05
CA HIS A 125 5.24 6.35 -7.50
C HIS A 125 4.56 7.65 -7.94
N SER A 126 5.10 8.29 -8.98
CA SER A 126 4.54 9.52 -9.54
C SER A 126 3.97 9.23 -10.91
N GLU A 127 2.74 9.68 -11.16
CA GLU A 127 2.02 9.49 -12.41
C GLU A 127 1.38 10.81 -12.85
N GLU A 128 1.38 11.09 -14.15
CA GLU A 128 0.71 12.27 -14.69
C GLU A 128 -0.82 12.15 -14.51
N ASP A 129 -1.41 13.14 -13.83
CA ASP A 129 -2.85 13.26 -13.64
C ASP A 129 -3.38 14.40 -14.51
N SER A 130 -4.00 14.04 -15.63
CA SER A 130 -4.63 14.98 -16.56
C SER A 130 -6.11 15.24 -16.26
N SER A 131 -6.62 14.81 -15.10
CA SER A 131 -8.00 15.08 -14.67
C SER A 131 -8.21 16.59 -14.39
N PHE A 132 -9.45 17.06 -14.53
CA PHE A 132 -9.85 18.44 -14.24
C PHE A 132 -9.16 19.54 -15.07
N PHE A 133 -8.75 19.28 -16.30
CA PHE A 133 -8.14 20.26 -17.21
C PHE A 133 -6.83 20.90 -16.70
N MET A 134 -6.19 20.31 -15.68
CA MET A 134 -4.87 20.71 -15.19
C MET A 134 -3.95 19.49 -15.19
N ALA A 135 -2.79 19.63 -15.84
CA ALA A 135 -1.73 18.65 -15.73
C ALA A 135 -1.12 18.74 -14.32
N ARG A 136 -1.27 17.70 -13.52
CA ARG A 136 -0.65 17.57 -12.19
C ARG A 136 0.07 16.22 -12.13
N THR A 137 1.01 16.09 -11.23
CA THR A 137 1.66 14.81 -10.97
C THR A 137 1.09 14.22 -9.67
N GLU A 138 0.33 13.11 -9.82
CA GLU A 138 -0.17 12.34 -8.69
C GLU A 138 0.98 11.62 -7.99
N VAL A 139 0.92 11.56 -6.67
CA VAL A 139 1.84 10.79 -5.81
C VAL A 139 1.09 9.64 -5.18
N GLN A 140 1.60 8.43 -5.36
CA GLN A 140 1.04 7.18 -4.86
C GLN A 140 2.09 6.41 -4.02
N CYS A 141 1.64 5.56 -3.12
CA CYS A 141 2.50 4.60 -2.43
C CYS A 141 2.95 3.49 -3.39
N SER A 142 4.26 3.27 -3.57
CA SER A 142 4.79 2.25 -4.48
C SER A 142 4.34 0.84 -4.13
N ARG A 143 4.13 0.53 -2.84
CA ARG A 143 3.80 -0.82 -2.39
C ARG A 143 2.33 -1.19 -2.58
N CYS A 144 1.39 -0.26 -2.36
CA CYS A 144 -0.05 -0.59 -2.38
C CYS A 144 -0.88 0.28 -3.34
N GLY A 145 -0.26 1.22 -4.07
CA GLY A 145 -0.95 2.11 -5.00
C GLY A 145 -1.95 3.06 -4.32
N ALA A 146 -1.79 3.34 -3.01
CA ALA A 146 -2.64 4.32 -2.34
C ALA A 146 -2.36 5.72 -2.88
N HIS A 147 -3.42 6.45 -3.26
CA HIS A 147 -3.31 7.88 -3.55
C HIS A 147 -2.88 8.63 -2.29
N LEU A 148 -1.84 9.45 -2.40
CA LEU A 148 -1.30 10.25 -1.29
C LEU A 148 -1.62 11.73 -1.46
N GLY A 149 -1.49 12.26 -2.65
CA GLY A 149 -1.63 13.66 -3.00
C GLY A 149 -0.99 13.96 -4.35
N HIS A 150 -0.37 15.13 -4.47
CA HIS A 150 0.28 15.58 -5.70
C HIS A 150 1.63 16.23 -5.40
N VAL A 151 2.51 16.26 -6.39
CA VAL A 151 3.78 16.99 -6.33
C VAL A 151 3.76 18.16 -7.32
N PHE A 152 4.36 19.28 -6.89
CA PHE A 152 4.47 20.55 -7.61
C PHE A 152 5.92 21.00 -7.61
N GLU A 153 6.30 21.83 -8.60
CA GLU A 153 7.67 22.38 -8.77
C GLU A 153 7.79 23.79 -8.14
N ASP A 154 7.06 24.05 -7.06
CA ASP A 154 7.00 25.33 -6.33
C ASP A 154 7.45 25.18 -4.86
N GLY A 155 8.25 24.16 -4.57
CA GLY A 155 8.78 23.88 -3.24
C GLY A 155 10.09 24.61 -2.93
N PRO A 156 10.58 24.46 -1.68
CA PRO A 156 11.86 25.03 -1.26
C PRO A 156 13.06 24.19 -1.72
N GLU A 157 14.25 24.76 -1.59
CA GLU A 157 15.48 24.00 -1.62
C GLU A 157 15.45 22.86 -0.55
N PRO A 158 16.10 21.71 -0.78
CA PRO A 158 17.09 21.44 -1.85
C PRO A 158 16.49 20.90 -3.16
N THR A 159 15.20 20.57 -3.20
CA THR A 159 14.62 19.88 -4.36
C THR A 159 13.82 20.78 -5.30
N GLY A 160 13.35 21.93 -4.81
CA GLY A 160 12.38 22.76 -5.52
C GLY A 160 10.98 22.14 -5.62
N LYS A 161 10.76 20.96 -5.01
CA LYS A 161 9.49 20.21 -5.05
C LYS A 161 8.65 20.43 -3.80
N ARG A 162 7.34 20.43 -3.98
CA ARG A 162 6.35 20.40 -2.91
C ARG A 162 5.45 19.20 -3.05
N TYR A 163 5.66 18.20 -2.22
CA TYR A 163 4.77 17.05 -2.06
C TYR A 163 3.62 17.47 -1.14
N CYS A 164 2.46 17.78 -1.73
CA CYS A 164 1.25 18.19 -1.01
C CYS A 164 0.40 16.94 -0.75
N ILE A 165 0.40 16.47 0.49
CA ILE A 165 -0.06 15.12 0.86
C ILE A 165 -1.27 15.22 1.79
N ASN A 166 -2.27 14.38 1.58
CA ASN A 166 -3.43 14.29 2.47
C ASN A 166 -3.05 13.67 3.82
N SER A 167 -3.42 14.29 4.93
CA SER A 167 -3.26 13.68 6.26
C SER A 167 -3.98 12.34 6.35
N ALA A 168 -5.15 12.22 5.73
CA ALA A 168 -5.94 10.97 5.71
C ALA A 168 -5.23 9.80 5.01
N SER A 169 -4.21 10.06 4.18
CA SER A 169 -3.39 9.03 3.54
C SER A 169 -2.21 8.58 4.40
N LEU A 170 -1.97 9.24 5.52
CA LEU A 170 -0.80 9.05 6.37
C LEU A 170 -1.16 8.45 7.72
N ASN A 171 -0.18 7.79 8.32
CA ASN A 171 -0.08 7.44 9.72
C ASN A 171 1.24 7.98 10.27
N PHE A 172 1.24 8.65 11.43
CA PHE A 172 2.43 9.26 12.00
C PHE A 172 3.01 8.39 13.12
N ILE A 173 4.30 8.09 13.02
CA ILE A 173 5.08 7.37 14.03
C ILE A 173 6.07 8.37 14.65
N PRO A 174 5.90 8.76 15.91
CA PRO A 174 6.84 9.64 16.59
C PRO A 174 8.24 9.02 16.67
N ALA A 175 9.28 9.85 16.54
CA ALA A 175 10.63 9.43 16.84
C ALA A 175 10.73 9.02 18.31
N GLN A 176 11.46 7.91 18.59
CA GLN A 176 11.74 7.57 19.97
C GLN A 176 12.76 8.59 20.53
N PRO A 177 12.56 9.06 21.77
CA PRO A 177 13.59 9.89 22.39
C PRO A 177 14.91 9.10 22.48
N ASP A 178 16.00 9.76 22.16
CA ASP A 178 17.34 9.19 22.32
C ASP A 178 17.49 8.71 23.77
N LYS A 179 17.90 7.46 23.95
CA LYS A 179 18.14 6.84 25.26
C LYS A 179 19.47 7.30 25.81
#